data_78a430a635e8b371f184660dec1ab522
#
_entry.id   78a430a635e8b371f184660dec1ab522
#
_cell.length_a   1.000
_cell.length_b   1.000
_cell.length_c   1.000
_cell.angle_alpha   90.00
_cell.angle_beta   90.00
_cell.angle_gamma   90.00
#
_symmetry.space_group_name_H-M   'P 1'
#
loop_
_entity.id
_entity.type
_entity.pdbx_description
1 polymer ?
#
loop_
_entity_poly.entity_id
_entity_poly.type
_entity_poly.pdbx_seq_one_letter_code
_entity_poly.pdbx_strand_id
1 'polypeptide(L)'
;MKKIATSLLILLGLVNHSNAQIPAWIEDTVSIAPNYANDVFYSLKNDEIRTEASKNWHLAFSLSIADSAAVWANHNGGTSFVRVFNIHKDSSQWNTVTLGDTASADLVFNNDQGWFQGAFNAIPSADPFNYGWGKYDPTSHNIIGDSLFIVRANGVYYRVFIQQLESMIMKWTFKVGDFSGNETTHTISKTPDYTNRLFAYFDLAAAVDSNREPDINNWDILFTRYTTNAPGSGSGTWNNVVGVLKNKGVNITRVPVTHVDTAFLNNASYYGNWNPAISAIGYDWKTFVFPNAWEIADSNSYFIEDKSGNFWQMQFLNFGGSPTGQVIFRKRMVAPVFVQDVNSAVNRYEIFPVPTNNVLNIMLDAKQAQNASIQLMDLSGRTLTQYPIHLNSGFNQYVVPVSGLAIGNYWLKITGRNLSLTHQITVQH
;
A
#
# COMPACT_ATOMS: atom_id res chain seq x y z
N MET A 1 22.96 78.88 18.08
CA MET A 1 23.21 77.45 18.37
C MET A 1 21.88 76.73 18.25
N LYS A 2 21.68 76.07 17.10
CA LYS A 2 20.49 75.20 16.82
C LYS A 2 20.79 73.82 17.27
N LYS A 3 19.99 73.30 18.20
CA LYS A 3 20.05 71.89 18.66
C LYS A 3 19.24 71.06 17.67
N ILE A 4 19.93 70.12 16.98
CA ILE A 4 19.31 69.11 16.13
C ILE A 4 18.94 67.94 17.05
N ALA A 5 17.65 67.66 17.21
CA ALA A 5 17.15 66.45 17.88
C ALA A 5 17.01 65.33 16.86
N THR A 6 17.85 64.31 17.00
CA THR A 6 17.79 63.09 16.18
C THR A 6 16.77 62.13 16.81
N SER A 7 15.60 61.99 16.19
CA SER A 7 14.62 60.98 16.59
C SER A 7 15.02 59.63 16.04
N LEU A 8 15.33 58.71 16.94
CA LEU A 8 15.59 57.31 16.62
C LEU A 8 14.24 56.57 16.50
N LEU A 9 13.85 56.25 15.27
CA LEU A 9 12.67 55.46 15.00
C LEU A 9 13.01 53.98 15.18
N ILE A 10 12.59 53.39 16.29
CA ILE A 10 12.72 51.93 16.49
C ILE A 10 11.58 51.25 15.71
N LEU A 11 11.93 50.62 14.59
CA LEU A 11 11.01 49.79 13.82
C LEU A 11 10.91 48.45 14.54
N LEU A 12 9.89 48.27 15.38
CA LEU A 12 9.54 46.94 15.90
C LEU A 12 9.00 46.09 14.73
N GLY A 13 9.81 45.25 14.16
CA GLY A 13 9.39 44.22 13.25
C GLY A 13 8.50 43.22 13.99
N LEU A 14 7.20 43.26 13.72
CA LEU A 14 6.28 42.18 14.12
C LEU A 14 6.70 40.91 13.36
N VAL A 15 7.46 40.03 14.03
CA VAL A 15 7.68 38.66 13.56
C VAL A 15 6.34 37.96 13.74
N ASN A 16 5.56 37.88 12.69
CA ASN A 16 4.43 36.97 12.64
C ASN A 16 4.96 35.55 12.69
N HIS A 17 4.95 34.96 13.86
CA HIS A 17 5.09 33.52 13.98
C HIS A 17 3.80 32.91 13.42
N SER A 18 3.82 32.47 12.17
CA SER A 18 2.78 31.58 11.65
C SER A 18 2.95 30.25 12.39
N ASN A 19 2.22 30.07 13.48
CA ASN A 19 2.05 28.75 14.06
C ASN A 19 1.42 27.89 12.96
N ALA A 20 2.09 26.82 12.55
CA ALA A 20 1.52 25.84 11.64
C ALA A 20 0.22 25.34 12.29
N GLN A 21 -0.91 25.75 11.74
CA GLN A 21 -2.22 25.37 12.28
C GLN A 21 -2.39 23.87 12.00
N ILE A 22 -2.54 23.08 13.07
CA ILE A 22 -2.83 21.65 12.94
C ILE A 22 -4.19 21.52 12.22
N PRO A 23 -4.28 20.83 11.08
CA PRO A 23 -5.54 20.68 10.37
C PRO A 23 -6.61 20.03 11.23
N ALA A 24 -7.84 20.47 11.07
CA ALA A 24 -8.97 19.88 11.78
C ALA A 24 -9.16 18.41 11.36
N TRP A 25 -9.65 17.62 12.30
CA TRP A 25 -10.08 16.26 12.01
C TRP A 25 -11.38 16.25 11.22
N ILE A 26 -11.48 15.34 10.26
CA ILE A 26 -12.69 14.98 9.54
C ILE A 26 -13.09 13.60 10.05
N GLU A 27 -14.24 13.50 10.66
CA GLU A 27 -14.81 12.20 11.05
C GLU A 27 -15.57 11.59 9.89
N ASP A 28 -15.45 10.26 9.74
CA ASP A 28 -16.13 9.52 8.71
C ASP A 28 -16.57 8.12 9.23
N THR A 29 -17.55 7.54 8.55
CA THR A 29 -18.13 6.26 8.90
C THR A 29 -18.24 5.38 7.66
N VAL A 30 -17.60 4.23 7.69
CA VAL A 30 -17.74 3.20 6.66
C VAL A 30 -18.60 2.05 7.21
N SER A 31 -19.52 1.53 6.40
CA SER A 31 -20.34 0.38 6.75
C SER A 31 -20.02 -0.83 5.90
N ILE A 32 -19.40 -1.83 6.52
CA ILE A 32 -19.26 -3.16 5.91
C ILE A 32 -20.52 -4.04 6.11
N ALA A 33 -21.63 -3.42 6.49
CA ALA A 33 -22.97 -3.97 6.74
C ALA A 33 -23.04 -5.00 7.90
N PRO A 34 -24.25 -5.32 8.38
CA PRO A 34 -24.45 -6.38 9.37
C PRO A 34 -23.85 -7.72 8.90
N ASN A 35 -23.28 -8.46 9.85
CA ASN A 35 -22.54 -9.70 9.59
C ASN A 35 -21.37 -9.55 8.62
N TYR A 36 -20.92 -8.31 8.41
CA TYR A 36 -19.81 -7.97 7.52
C TYR A 36 -20.07 -8.42 6.09
N ALA A 37 -21.27 -8.09 5.61
CA ALA A 37 -21.76 -8.55 4.31
C ALA A 37 -21.15 -7.83 3.11
N ASN A 38 -20.42 -6.73 3.35
CA ASN A 38 -19.80 -5.92 2.29
C ASN A 38 -18.28 -5.78 2.47
N ASP A 39 -17.63 -5.60 1.33
CA ASP A 39 -16.28 -5.03 1.19
C ASP A 39 -16.43 -3.58 0.76
N VAL A 40 -15.65 -2.65 1.35
CA VAL A 40 -15.73 -1.23 1.03
C VAL A 40 -14.37 -0.70 0.60
N PHE A 41 -14.27 -0.28 -0.65
CA PHE A 41 -13.12 0.42 -1.20
C PHE A 41 -13.22 1.90 -0.88
N TYR A 42 -12.21 2.43 -0.23
CA TYR A 42 -12.20 3.78 0.32
C TYR A 42 -10.98 4.58 -0.14
N SER A 43 -11.21 5.85 -0.49
CA SER A 43 -10.16 6.83 -0.75
C SER A 43 -10.08 7.81 0.40
N LEU A 44 -8.87 8.08 0.91
CA LEU A 44 -8.69 9.08 1.96
C LEU A 44 -9.09 10.49 1.52
N LYS A 45 -9.01 10.76 0.22
CA LYS A 45 -9.38 12.05 -0.37
C LYS A 45 -10.86 12.15 -0.77
N ASN A 46 -11.45 11.06 -1.29
CA ASN A 46 -12.77 11.08 -1.95
C ASN A 46 -13.80 10.21 -1.22
N ASP A 47 -13.50 9.73 -0.01
CA ASP A 47 -14.36 8.92 0.85
C ASP A 47 -14.69 7.53 0.25
N GLU A 48 -15.88 7.00 0.49
CA GLU A 48 -16.29 5.71 -0.05
C GLU A 48 -16.39 5.76 -1.58
N ILE A 49 -15.63 4.89 -2.24
CA ILE A 49 -15.60 4.82 -3.71
C ILE A 49 -16.55 3.74 -4.23
N ARG A 50 -16.56 2.58 -3.56
CA ARG A 50 -17.37 1.45 -3.99
C ARG A 50 -17.61 0.47 -2.86
N THR A 51 -18.82 0.02 -2.76
CA THR A 51 -19.23 -1.07 -1.86
C THR A 51 -19.70 -2.26 -2.68
N GLU A 52 -19.20 -3.45 -2.34
CA GLU A 52 -19.51 -4.71 -3.00
C GLU A 52 -19.90 -5.78 -1.98
N ALA A 53 -20.83 -6.66 -2.37
CA ALA A 53 -21.18 -7.80 -1.53
C ALA A 53 -19.94 -8.70 -1.33
N SER A 54 -19.61 -8.99 -0.09
CA SER A 54 -18.38 -9.72 0.26
C SER A 54 -18.37 -11.17 -0.21
N LYS A 55 -19.53 -11.76 -0.53
CA LYS A 55 -19.68 -13.18 -0.86
C LYS A 55 -20.14 -13.45 -2.30
N ASN A 56 -19.99 -12.51 -3.22
CA ASN A 56 -20.37 -12.67 -4.61
C ASN A 56 -19.21 -13.15 -5.51
N TRP A 57 -18.19 -13.76 -4.93
CA TRP A 57 -17.05 -14.32 -5.63
C TRP A 57 -16.43 -15.47 -4.83
N HIS A 58 -15.66 -16.33 -5.49
CA HIS A 58 -14.97 -17.45 -4.84
C HIS A 58 -13.46 -17.42 -5.06
N LEU A 59 -13.00 -17.08 -6.26
CA LEU A 59 -11.59 -16.95 -6.64
C LEU A 59 -11.30 -15.55 -7.17
N ALA A 60 -10.07 -15.08 -7.02
CA ALA A 60 -9.61 -13.83 -7.61
C ALA A 60 -8.23 -14.01 -8.24
N PHE A 61 -8.12 -13.61 -9.50
CA PHE A 61 -6.93 -13.75 -10.34
C PHE A 61 -6.24 -12.40 -10.48
N SER A 62 -4.97 -12.32 -10.12
CA SER A 62 -4.22 -11.05 -10.18
C SER A 62 -3.99 -10.60 -11.63
N LEU A 63 -4.09 -9.28 -11.85
CA LEU A 63 -3.97 -8.68 -13.19
C LEU A 63 -2.95 -7.53 -13.23
N SER A 64 -2.16 -7.38 -12.17
CA SER A 64 -1.39 -6.17 -11.98
C SER A 64 -0.12 -6.12 -12.80
N ILE A 65 0.77 -7.05 -12.76
CA ILE A 65 1.99 -7.16 -13.59
C ILE A 65 2.64 -8.55 -13.43
N ALA A 66 3.67 -8.85 -14.22
CA ALA A 66 4.34 -10.14 -14.34
C ALA A 66 4.82 -10.83 -13.03
N ASP A 67 5.09 -10.08 -11.97
CA ASP A 67 5.51 -10.63 -10.66
C ASP A 67 4.34 -11.18 -9.84
N SER A 68 3.11 -11.09 -10.35
CA SER A 68 1.89 -11.23 -9.55
C SER A 68 1.01 -12.37 -10.04
N ALA A 69 1.57 -13.54 -10.23
CA ALA A 69 0.79 -14.72 -10.60
C ALA A 69 0.00 -15.28 -9.40
N ALA A 70 -0.71 -14.42 -8.67
CA ALA A 70 -1.45 -14.80 -7.49
C ALA A 70 -2.89 -15.19 -7.81
N VAL A 71 -3.37 -16.26 -7.16
CA VAL A 71 -4.77 -16.63 -7.14
C VAL A 71 -5.25 -16.72 -5.71
N TRP A 72 -6.21 -15.87 -5.39
CA TRP A 72 -6.81 -15.72 -4.06
C TRP A 72 -8.10 -16.50 -3.94
N ALA A 73 -8.38 -16.99 -2.75
CA ALA A 73 -9.67 -17.56 -2.39
C ALA A 73 -10.44 -16.61 -1.47
N ASN A 74 -11.75 -16.58 -1.62
CA ASN A 74 -12.61 -15.77 -0.76
C ASN A 74 -12.81 -16.41 0.61
N HIS A 75 -11.94 -16.09 1.55
CA HIS A 75 -12.07 -16.53 2.94
C HIS A 75 -12.99 -15.62 3.79
N ASN A 76 -13.75 -14.71 3.16
CA ASN A 76 -14.54 -13.70 3.83
C ASN A 76 -15.67 -14.25 4.73
N GLY A 77 -16.17 -15.43 4.45
CA GLY A 77 -17.16 -16.11 5.30
C GLY A 77 -16.57 -16.97 6.40
N GLY A 78 -15.28 -16.80 6.71
CA GLY A 78 -14.50 -17.74 7.52
C GLY A 78 -14.10 -18.97 6.72
N THR A 79 -13.41 -19.90 7.34
CA THR A 79 -12.95 -21.15 6.69
C THR A 79 -14.09 -22.03 6.16
N SER A 80 -15.36 -21.67 6.40
CA SER A 80 -16.53 -22.38 5.90
C SER A 80 -17.04 -21.88 4.55
N PHE A 81 -16.70 -20.64 4.12
CA PHE A 81 -17.20 -20.11 2.85
C PHE A 81 -16.44 -20.68 1.66
N VAL A 82 -15.12 -20.43 1.59
CA VAL A 82 -14.24 -21.05 0.60
C VAL A 82 -13.10 -21.74 1.33
N ARG A 83 -12.82 -23.01 0.97
CA ARG A 83 -11.65 -23.76 1.41
C ARG A 83 -10.90 -24.25 0.19
N VAL A 84 -9.60 -24.08 0.19
CA VAL A 84 -8.71 -24.56 -0.87
C VAL A 84 -7.84 -25.68 -0.31
N PHE A 85 -7.89 -26.83 -0.97
CA PHE A 85 -7.11 -28.01 -0.64
C PHE A 85 -6.08 -28.23 -1.74
N ASN A 86 -4.80 -28.14 -1.41
CA ASN A 86 -3.75 -28.64 -2.28
C ASN A 86 -3.67 -30.16 -2.09
N ILE A 87 -4.01 -30.90 -3.12
CA ILE A 87 -4.12 -32.35 -3.08
C ILE A 87 -2.84 -33.10 -3.49
N HIS A 88 -1.74 -32.35 -3.69
CA HIS A 88 -0.42 -32.89 -4.09
C HIS A 88 -0.45 -33.76 -5.35
N LYS A 89 -1.36 -33.48 -6.28
CA LYS A 89 -1.46 -34.14 -7.59
C LYS A 89 -1.04 -33.15 -8.68
N ASP A 90 -0.41 -33.68 -9.71
CA ASP A 90 -0.06 -32.96 -10.92
C ASP A 90 -1.18 -33.01 -11.98
N SER A 91 -1.02 -32.22 -13.03
CA SER A 91 -2.03 -32.04 -14.09
C SER A 91 -2.41 -33.34 -14.83
N SER A 92 -1.50 -34.35 -14.90
CA SER A 92 -1.76 -35.63 -15.52
C SER A 92 -2.80 -36.47 -14.78
N GLN A 93 -2.96 -36.19 -13.50
CA GLN A 93 -3.85 -36.91 -12.58
C GLN A 93 -5.27 -36.32 -12.50
N TRP A 94 -5.62 -35.34 -13.33
CA TRP A 94 -6.93 -34.66 -13.31
C TRP A 94 -8.11 -35.61 -13.22
N ASN A 95 -8.09 -36.68 -14.02
CA ASN A 95 -9.18 -37.66 -14.09
C ASN A 95 -9.21 -38.66 -12.92
N THR A 96 -8.19 -38.64 -12.08
CA THR A 96 -8.10 -39.50 -10.88
C THR A 96 -8.41 -38.77 -9.60
N VAL A 97 -8.77 -37.49 -9.67
CA VAL A 97 -9.13 -36.67 -8.50
C VAL A 97 -10.47 -37.12 -7.96
N THR A 98 -10.50 -37.41 -6.66
CA THR A 98 -11.70 -37.79 -5.91
C THR A 98 -11.87 -36.90 -4.67
N LEU A 99 -13.04 -36.88 -4.07
CA LEU A 99 -13.26 -36.21 -2.77
C LEU A 99 -12.40 -36.78 -1.64
N GLY A 100 -12.00 -38.06 -1.75
CA GLY A 100 -11.12 -38.69 -0.78
C GLY A 100 -9.73 -38.03 -0.70
N ASP A 101 -9.29 -37.36 -1.76
CA ASP A 101 -8.00 -36.68 -1.79
C ASP A 101 -7.92 -35.50 -0.79
N THR A 102 -9.07 -34.97 -0.34
CA THR A 102 -9.09 -33.92 0.69
C THR A 102 -8.62 -34.40 2.07
N ALA A 103 -8.59 -35.71 2.31
CA ALA A 103 -8.18 -36.26 3.61
C ALA A 103 -6.67 -36.16 3.87
N SER A 104 -5.86 -36.12 2.80
CA SER A 104 -4.39 -35.97 2.87
C SER A 104 -3.89 -34.63 2.32
N ALA A 105 -4.79 -33.72 1.98
CA ALA A 105 -4.47 -32.43 1.39
C ALA A 105 -4.05 -31.40 2.43
N ASP A 106 -3.21 -30.47 2.00
CA ASP A 106 -2.95 -29.25 2.78
C ASP A 106 -4.06 -28.23 2.57
N LEU A 107 -4.63 -27.75 3.69
CA LEU A 107 -5.54 -26.61 3.66
C LEU A 107 -4.71 -25.32 3.54
N VAL A 108 -4.91 -24.59 2.46
CA VAL A 108 -4.10 -23.41 2.13
C VAL A 108 -4.91 -22.10 2.19
N PHE A 109 -4.23 -21.02 2.52
CA PHE A 109 -4.86 -19.72 2.79
C PHE A 109 -4.13 -18.58 2.08
N ASN A 110 -4.85 -17.48 1.84
CA ASN A 110 -4.22 -16.22 1.44
C ASN A 110 -3.37 -15.68 2.59
N ASN A 111 -2.25 -15.07 2.26
CA ASN A 111 -1.37 -14.42 3.23
C ASN A 111 -1.56 -12.90 3.17
N ASP A 112 -1.74 -12.27 4.32
CA ASP A 112 -1.97 -10.83 4.46
C ASP A 112 -0.69 -9.97 4.43
N GLN A 113 0.45 -10.58 4.10
CA GLN A 113 1.71 -9.85 3.93
C GLN A 113 1.84 -9.21 2.54
N GLY A 114 1.14 -9.73 1.53
CA GLY A 114 1.22 -9.19 0.17
C GLY A 114 0.09 -9.64 -0.74
N TRP A 115 -0.31 -8.79 -1.68
CA TRP A 115 -1.34 -9.09 -2.69
C TRP A 115 -0.99 -10.28 -3.59
N PHE A 116 0.28 -10.66 -3.66
CA PHE A 116 0.75 -11.74 -4.54
C PHE A 116 0.99 -13.06 -3.81
N GLN A 117 0.39 -13.20 -2.63
CA GLN A 117 0.48 -14.39 -1.78
C GLN A 117 -0.92 -15.00 -1.58
N GLY A 118 -1.55 -15.42 -2.67
CA GLY A 118 -2.85 -16.07 -2.67
C GLY A 118 -2.79 -17.51 -2.15
N ALA A 119 -3.95 -18.09 -1.84
CA ALA A 119 -4.08 -19.46 -1.34
C ALA A 119 -3.45 -20.50 -2.28
N PHE A 120 -3.54 -20.29 -3.58
CA PHE A 120 -2.95 -21.19 -4.57
C PHE A 120 -1.42 -21.04 -4.69
N ASN A 121 -0.86 -19.99 -4.08
CA ASN A 121 0.58 -19.71 -4.04
C ASN A 121 1.23 -20.16 -2.72
N ALA A 122 0.48 -20.78 -1.81
CA ALA A 122 0.86 -20.97 -0.41
C ALA A 122 1.92 -22.05 -0.17
N ILE A 123 2.39 -22.76 -1.19
CA ILE A 123 3.44 -23.77 -1.03
C ILE A 123 4.79 -23.10 -1.21
N PRO A 124 5.57 -22.94 -0.14
CA PRO A 124 6.91 -22.41 -0.24
C PRO A 124 7.78 -23.39 -1.02
N SER A 125 8.26 -22.97 -2.15
CA SER A 125 9.33 -23.62 -2.88
C SER A 125 10.60 -22.79 -2.74
N ALA A 126 11.75 -23.44 -2.60
CA ALA A 126 13.04 -22.77 -2.72
C ALA A 126 13.33 -22.31 -4.16
N ASP A 127 12.53 -22.75 -5.11
CA ASP A 127 12.60 -22.38 -6.51
C ASP A 127 11.82 -21.06 -6.73
N PRO A 128 12.48 -19.95 -7.07
CA PRO A 128 11.82 -18.66 -7.29
C PRO A 128 10.91 -18.65 -8.52
N PHE A 129 11.00 -19.65 -9.39
CA PHE A 129 10.16 -19.83 -10.57
C PHE A 129 8.92 -20.70 -10.31
N ASN A 130 8.75 -21.18 -9.09
CA ASN A 130 7.58 -21.94 -8.67
C ASN A 130 6.57 -21.03 -7.96
N TYR A 131 5.40 -20.89 -8.54
CA TYR A 131 4.30 -20.05 -8.05
C TYR A 131 3.27 -20.82 -7.19
N GLY A 132 3.57 -22.07 -6.82
CA GLY A 132 2.68 -22.94 -6.06
C GLY A 132 1.66 -23.68 -6.91
N TRP A 133 0.93 -23.00 -7.78
CA TRP A 133 -0.01 -23.60 -8.72
C TRP A 133 0.62 -24.00 -10.06
N GLY A 134 1.81 -23.48 -10.38
CA GLY A 134 2.52 -23.70 -11.62
C GLY A 134 3.93 -23.14 -11.62
N LYS A 135 4.67 -23.35 -12.70
CA LYS A 135 6.05 -22.95 -12.87
C LYS A 135 6.26 -22.04 -14.08
N TYR A 136 7.17 -21.10 -13.96
CA TYR A 136 7.60 -20.29 -15.09
C TYR A 136 8.34 -21.12 -16.13
N ASP A 137 7.91 -20.98 -17.38
CA ASP A 137 8.57 -21.58 -18.54
C ASP A 137 9.42 -20.52 -19.25
N PRO A 138 10.77 -20.67 -19.26
CA PRO A 138 11.65 -19.71 -19.90
C PRO A 138 11.56 -19.69 -21.43
N THR A 139 10.92 -20.68 -22.05
CA THR A 139 10.77 -20.75 -23.50
C THR A 139 9.60 -19.90 -23.97
N SER A 140 8.45 -20.01 -23.31
CA SER A 140 7.22 -19.26 -23.65
C SER A 140 7.08 -17.98 -22.87
N HIS A 141 7.86 -17.77 -21.79
CA HIS A 141 7.73 -16.68 -20.82
C HIS A 141 6.37 -16.66 -20.11
N ASN A 142 5.70 -17.80 -20.04
CA ASN A 142 4.41 -18.00 -19.36
C ASN A 142 4.58 -18.79 -18.07
N ILE A 143 3.55 -18.79 -17.24
CA ILE A 143 3.50 -19.70 -16.10
C ILE A 143 2.57 -20.84 -16.47
N ILE A 144 3.10 -22.07 -16.42
CA ILE A 144 2.39 -23.29 -16.78
C ILE A 144 1.99 -24.04 -15.52
N GLY A 145 0.70 -24.35 -15.41
CA GLY A 145 0.14 -25.06 -14.28
C GLY A 145 0.63 -26.50 -14.18
N ASP A 146 0.94 -26.91 -12.96
CA ASP A 146 1.37 -28.27 -12.66
C ASP A 146 0.61 -28.89 -11.47
N SER A 147 -0.14 -28.12 -10.72
CA SER A 147 -0.74 -28.53 -9.45
C SER A 147 -2.26 -28.51 -9.49
N LEU A 148 -2.89 -29.53 -8.88
CA LEU A 148 -4.33 -29.68 -8.79
C LEU A 148 -4.85 -29.31 -7.41
N PHE A 149 -6.02 -28.70 -7.39
CA PHE A 149 -6.69 -28.28 -6.16
C PHE A 149 -8.12 -28.78 -6.11
N ILE A 150 -8.61 -29.01 -4.89
CA ILE A 150 -10.04 -29.09 -4.61
C ILE A 150 -10.45 -27.81 -3.89
N VAL A 151 -11.50 -27.17 -4.38
CA VAL A 151 -12.07 -25.97 -3.77
C VAL A 151 -13.47 -26.29 -3.28
N ARG A 152 -13.71 -26.08 -2.00
CA ARG A 152 -15.05 -26.13 -1.43
C ARG A 152 -15.60 -24.70 -1.34
N ALA A 153 -16.64 -24.40 -2.07
CA ALA A 153 -17.33 -23.11 -2.08
C ALA A 153 -18.81 -23.30 -1.72
N ASN A 154 -19.30 -22.63 -0.68
CA ASN A 154 -20.69 -22.74 -0.21
C ASN A 154 -21.17 -24.20 0.02
N GLY A 155 -20.26 -25.08 0.43
CA GLY A 155 -20.57 -26.50 0.65
C GLY A 155 -20.42 -27.39 -0.57
N VAL A 156 -20.29 -26.83 -1.77
CA VAL A 156 -20.05 -27.57 -3.02
C VAL A 156 -18.56 -27.70 -3.29
N TYR A 157 -18.15 -28.86 -3.77
CA TYR A 157 -16.75 -29.15 -4.08
C TYR A 157 -16.51 -29.10 -5.58
N TYR A 158 -15.41 -28.45 -5.97
CA TYR A 158 -14.93 -28.30 -7.33
C TYR A 158 -13.51 -28.79 -7.45
N ARG A 159 -13.17 -29.45 -8.55
CA ARG A 159 -11.78 -29.65 -8.98
C ARG A 159 -11.34 -28.39 -9.70
N VAL A 160 -10.18 -27.86 -9.38
CA VAL A 160 -9.64 -26.64 -10.01
C VAL A 160 -8.22 -26.90 -10.48
N PHE A 161 -7.96 -26.60 -11.74
CA PHE A 161 -6.65 -26.62 -12.35
C PHE A 161 -6.38 -25.30 -13.04
N ILE A 162 -5.44 -24.52 -12.52
CA ILE A 162 -4.96 -23.31 -13.17
C ILE A 162 -3.96 -23.76 -14.24
N GLN A 163 -4.35 -23.70 -15.49
CA GLN A 163 -3.61 -24.27 -16.60
C GLN A 163 -2.45 -23.41 -17.04
N GLN A 164 -2.68 -22.08 -17.12
CA GLN A 164 -1.69 -21.16 -17.63
C GLN A 164 -1.99 -19.71 -17.24
N LEU A 165 -0.92 -18.93 -17.07
CA LEU A 165 -0.94 -17.46 -17.19
C LEU A 165 -0.06 -17.06 -18.37
N GLU A 166 -0.67 -16.48 -19.40
CA GLU A 166 0.03 -15.80 -20.48
C GLU A 166 0.50 -14.44 -19.97
N SER A 167 1.76 -14.36 -19.51
CA SER A 167 2.28 -13.27 -18.69
C SER A 167 2.27 -11.92 -19.40
N MET A 168 2.56 -11.87 -20.70
CA MET A 168 2.63 -10.63 -21.48
C MET A 168 1.29 -9.90 -21.58
N ILE A 169 0.20 -10.65 -21.68
CA ILE A 169 -1.16 -10.10 -21.86
C ILE A 169 -2.02 -10.26 -20.61
N MET A 170 -1.46 -10.86 -19.57
CA MET A 170 -2.15 -11.17 -18.31
C MET A 170 -3.48 -11.89 -18.58
N LYS A 171 -3.40 -13.01 -19.31
CA LYS A 171 -4.54 -13.87 -19.59
C LYS A 171 -4.39 -15.18 -18.84
N TRP A 172 -5.32 -15.42 -17.97
CA TRP A 172 -5.47 -16.66 -17.22
C TRP A 172 -6.30 -17.67 -17.98
N THR A 173 -5.89 -18.93 -17.95
CA THR A 173 -6.69 -20.07 -18.42
C THR A 173 -6.73 -21.08 -17.28
N PHE A 174 -7.93 -21.49 -16.88
CA PHE A 174 -8.14 -22.47 -15.81
C PHE A 174 -9.33 -23.36 -16.07
N LYS A 175 -9.27 -24.57 -15.53
CA LYS A 175 -10.30 -25.60 -15.67
C LYS A 175 -10.99 -25.82 -14.34
N VAL A 176 -12.30 -25.85 -14.36
CA VAL A 176 -13.16 -26.18 -13.22
C VAL A 176 -13.97 -27.41 -13.56
N GLY A 177 -14.04 -28.36 -12.65
CA GLY A 177 -14.87 -29.57 -12.80
C GLY A 177 -15.61 -29.88 -11.51
N ASP A 178 -16.80 -30.45 -11.63
CA ASP A 178 -17.49 -31.07 -10.49
C ASP A 178 -17.05 -32.55 -10.34
N PHE A 179 -17.64 -33.24 -9.38
CA PHE A 179 -17.41 -34.66 -9.14
C PHE A 179 -18.48 -35.57 -9.82
N SER A 180 -19.34 -34.98 -10.65
CA SER A 180 -20.33 -35.70 -11.48
C SER A 180 -19.88 -35.87 -12.93
N GLY A 181 -18.70 -35.32 -13.29
CA GLY A 181 -18.10 -35.42 -14.60
C GLY A 181 -18.25 -34.19 -15.50
N ASN A 182 -18.92 -33.14 -15.04
CA ASN A 182 -18.98 -31.89 -15.78
C ASN A 182 -17.70 -31.10 -15.57
N GLU A 183 -17.16 -30.53 -16.64
CA GLU A 183 -15.98 -29.69 -16.58
C GLU A 183 -16.01 -28.60 -17.65
N THR A 184 -15.45 -27.43 -17.32
CA THR A 184 -15.39 -26.28 -18.20
C THR A 184 -14.05 -25.58 -18.07
N THR A 185 -13.51 -25.13 -19.20
CA THR A 185 -12.31 -24.27 -19.21
C THR A 185 -12.76 -22.83 -19.36
N HIS A 186 -12.20 -21.96 -18.51
CA HIS A 186 -12.47 -20.55 -18.45
C HIS A 186 -11.22 -19.75 -18.79
N THR A 187 -11.43 -18.54 -19.31
CA THR A 187 -10.36 -17.57 -19.55
C THR A 187 -10.73 -16.22 -18.96
N ILE A 188 -9.77 -15.55 -18.34
CA ILE A 188 -9.89 -14.19 -17.85
C ILE A 188 -8.73 -13.39 -18.42
N SER A 189 -9.00 -12.29 -19.11
CA SER A 189 -7.99 -11.43 -19.71
C SER A 189 -8.05 -10.03 -19.09
N LYS A 190 -6.87 -9.43 -18.85
CA LYS A 190 -6.79 -8.07 -18.31
C LYS A 190 -7.52 -7.05 -19.17
N THR A 191 -7.37 -7.16 -20.49
CA THR A 191 -7.93 -6.21 -21.45
C THR A 191 -9.06 -6.87 -22.25
N PRO A 192 -10.19 -6.16 -22.49
CA PRO A 192 -10.46 -4.76 -22.10
C PRO A 192 -11.04 -4.59 -20.69
N ASP A 193 -11.66 -5.62 -20.10
CA ASP A 193 -12.65 -5.49 -19.02
C ASP A 193 -12.07 -5.16 -17.63
N TYR A 194 -10.77 -5.49 -17.42
CA TYR A 194 -10.09 -5.35 -16.14
C TYR A 194 -8.88 -4.43 -16.21
N THR A 195 -8.82 -3.52 -17.17
CA THR A 195 -7.77 -2.51 -17.24
C THR A 195 -7.76 -1.69 -15.92
N ASN A 196 -6.57 -1.51 -15.34
CA ASN A 196 -6.40 -0.83 -14.05
C ASN A 196 -7.16 -1.48 -12.87
N ARG A 197 -7.23 -2.81 -12.85
CA ARG A 197 -7.72 -3.58 -11.69
C ARG A 197 -6.58 -4.38 -11.09
N LEU A 198 -6.65 -4.62 -9.79
CA LEU A 198 -5.70 -5.49 -9.11
C LEU A 198 -6.04 -6.96 -9.37
N PHE A 199 -7.33 -7.29 -9.35
CA PHE A 199 -7.86 -8.62 -9.59
C PHE A 199 -9.09 -8.62 -10.51
N ALA A 200 -9.29 -9.75 -11.18
CA ALA A 200 -10.58 -10.19 -11.68
C ALA A 200 -11.12 -11.27 -10.77
N TYR A 201 -12.40 -11.24 -10.47
CA TYR A 201 -13.06 -12.13 -9.54
C TYR A 201 -13.89 -13.15 -10.27
N PHE A 202 -13.99 -14.37 -9.74
CA PHE A 202 -14.73 -15.47 -10.39
C PHE A 202 -15.66 -16.17 -9.39
N ASP A 203 -16.89 -16.36 -9.79
CA ASP A 203 -17.88 -17.17 -9.07
C ASP A 203 -17.89 -18.59 -9.61
N LEU A 204 -17.51 -19.58 -8.81
CA LEU A 204 -17.47 -20.99 -9.21
C LEU A 204 -18.86 -21.59 -9.46
N ALA A 205 -19.90 -21.09 -8.75
CA ALA A 205 -21.24 -21.61 -8.87
C ALA A 205 -21.96 -21.07 -10.10
N ALA A 206 -21.79 -19.79 -10.39
CA ALA A 206 -22.36 -19.14 -11.57
C ALA A 206 -21.50 -19.32 -12.82
N ALA A 207 -20.24 -19.74 -12.67
CA ALA A 207 -19.23 -19.89 -13.73
C ALA A 207 -18.99 -18.59 -14.52
N VAL A 208 -18.98 -17.45 -13.81
CA VAL A 208 -18.79 -16.13 -14.41
C VAL A 208 -17.73 -15.32 -13.65
N ASP A 209 -17.02 -14.49 -14.41
CA ASP A 209 -16.12 -13.49 -13.86
C ASP A 209 -16.82 -12.14 -13.62
N SER A 210 -16.26 -11.32 -12.76
CA SER A 210 -16.82 -10.02 -12.40
C SER A 210 -15.77 -8.98 -12.07
N ASN A 211 -16.08 -7.72 -12.42
CA ASN A 211 -15.28 -6.55 -12.09
C ASN A 211 -15.84 -5.88 -10.83
N ARG A 212 -15.29 -6.23 -9.66
CA ARG A 212 -15.72 -5.72 -8.34
C ARG A 212 -14.92 -4.50 -7.89
N GLU A 213 -13.72 -4.31 -8.41
CA GLU A 213 -12.85 -3.23 -7.94
C GLU A 213 -13.11 -1.91 -8.66
N PRO A 214 -12.95 -0.77 -7.98
CA PRO A 214 -12.73 0.50 -8.67
C PRO A 214 -11.40 0.48 -9.45
N ASP A 215 -11.15 1.51 -10.25
CA ASP A 215 -9.81 1.73 -10.80
C ASP A 215 -8.77 1.74 -9.66
N ILE A 216 -7.68 1.01 -9.84
CA ILE A 216 -6.63 0.85 -8.82
C ILE A 216 -6.05 2.19 -8.33
N ASN A 217 -6.21 3.26 -9.11
CA ASN A 217 -5.74 4.60 -8.74
C ASN A 217 -6.74 5.41 -7.92
N ASN A 218 -7.97 4.91 -7.77
CA ASN A 218 -9.07 5.66 -7.15
C ASN A 218 -9.37 5.26 -5.70
N TRP A 219 -8.68 4.27 -5.15
CA TRP A 219 -8.87 3.86 -3.76
C TRP A 219 -7.54 3.64 -3.05
N ASP A 220 -7.54 3.79 -1.72
CA ASP A 220 -6.34 3.71 -0.90
C ASP A 220 -6.38 2.53 0.07
N ILE A 221 -7.52 2.28 0.67
CA ILE A 221 -7.73 1.21 1.66
C ILE A 221 -9.02 0.44 1.41
N LEU A 222 -9.04 -0.81 1.85
CA LEU A 222 -10.16 -1.74 1.71
C LEU A 222 -10.59 -2.22 3.09
N PHE A 223 -11.81 -1.88 3.51
CA PHE A 223 -12.45 -2.46 4.68
C PHE A 223 -13.07 -3.79 4.31
N THR A 224 -12.59 -4.87 4.91
CA THR A 224 -12.98 -6.22 4.52
C THR A 224 -12.76 -7.23 5.65
N ARG A 225 -13.09 -8.49 5.37
CA ARG A 225 -12.64 -9.63 6.15
C ARG A 225 -11.54 -10.36 5.38
N TYR A 226 -10.53 -10.82 6.09
CA TYR A 226 -9.43 -11.56 5.51
C TYR A 226 -8.86 -12.58 6.49
N THR A 227 -8.03 -13.50 5.98
CA THR A 227 -7.32 -14.46 6.82
C THR A 227 -5.96 -13.91 7.22
N THR A 228 -5.59 -14.12 8.46
CA THR A 228 -4.27 -13.80 9.00
C THR A 228 -3.78 -14.90 9.93
N ASN A 229 -2.48 -15.11 10.00
CA ASN A 229 -1.85 -15.93 11.02
C ASN A 229 -1.57 -15.06 12.25
N ALA A 230 -2.58 -14.90 13.10
CA ALA A 230 -2.52 -14.00 14.23
C ALA A 230 -1.52 -14.48 15.31
N PRO A 231 -0.73 -13.58 15.91
CA PRO A 231 0.14 -13.92 17.03
C PRO A 231 -0.63 -14.57 18.19
N GLY A 232 -0.09 -15.65 18.72
CA GLY A 232 -0.69 -16.38 19.86
C GLY A 232 -1.70 -17.48 19.49
N SER A 233 -2.09 -17.60 18.23
CA SER A 233 -2.98 -18.68 17.77
C SER A 233 -2.24 -20.00 17.45
N GLY A 234 -0.94 -20.04 17.65
CA GLY A 234 -0.08 -21.17 17.29
C GLY A 234 0.40 -21.13 15.83
N SER A 235 1.54 -21.78 15.55
CA SER A 235 2.05 -21.87 14.19
C SER A 235 1.06 -22.62 13.31
N GLY A 236 0.66 -22.02 12.18
CA GLY A 236 -0.28 -22.60 11.22
C GLY A 236 -1.76 -22.39 11.53
N THR A 237 -2.12 -21.63 12.56
CA THR A 237 -3.52 -21.31 12.84
C THR A 237 -3.94 -20.02 12.13
N TRP A 238 -4.82 -20.16 11.14
CA TRP A 238 -5.37 -19.04 10.37
C TRP A 238 -6.70 -18.57 10.97
N ASN A 239 -6.77 -17.27 11.24
CA ASN A 239 -7.98 -16.63 11.75
C ASN A 239 -8.61 -15.75 10.67
N ASN A 240 -9.95 -15.72 10.66
CA ASN A 240 -10.68 -14.80 9.82
C ASN A 240 -11.03 -13.55 10.65
N VAL A 241 -10.51 -12.42 10.24
CA VAL A 241 -10.59 -11.15 10.95
C VAL A 241 -11.26 -10.06 10.12
N VAL A 242 -11.89 -9.11 10.77
CA VAL A 242 -12.39 -7.87 10.16
C VAL A 242 -11.33 -6.82 10.33
N GLY A 243 -10.88 -6.21 9.24
CA GLY A 243 -9.85 -5.20 9.31
C GLY A 243 -9.73 -4.38 8.03
N VAL A 244 -8.57 -3.79 7.84
CA VAL A 244 -8.29 -2.87 6.74
C VAL A 244 -7.01 -3.29 6.04
N LEU A 245 -7.08 -3.46 4.72
CA LEU A 245 -5.95 -3.74 3.85
C LEU A 245 -5.61 -2.50 3.02
N LYS A 246 -4.32 -2.25 2.79
CA LYS A 246 -3.88 -1.14 1.92
C LYS A 246 -3.85 -1.55 0.45
N ASN A 247 -4.12 -0.60 -0.44
CA ASN A 247 -3.95 -0.78 -1.87
C ASN A 247 -2.46 -0.89 -2.26
N LYS A 248 -2.20 -1.43 -3.42
CA LYS A 248 -0.85 -1.44 -4.02
C LYS A 248 -0.40 0.01 -4.29
N GLY A 249 0.80 0.35 -3.81
CA GLY A 249 1.37 1.69 -3.95
C GLY A 249 0.92 2.69 -2.89
N VAL A 250 0.14 2.27 -1.90
CA VAL A 250 -0.14 3.04 -0.69
C VAL A 250 0.87 2.65 0.40
N ASN A 251 1.47 3.64 1.02
CA ASN A 251 2.44 3.47 2.10
C ASN A 251 1.80 3.78 3.45
N ILE A 252 1.99 2.90 4.43
CA ILE A 252 1.39 3.07 5.75
C ILE A 252 2.41 2.74 6.84
N THR A 253 2.47 3.60 7.86
CA THR A 253 3.13 3.29 9.12
C THR A 253 2.16 3.47 10.28
N ARG A 254 2.23 2.58 11.26
CA ARG A 254 1.49 2.65 12.52
C ARG A 254 2.41 3.20 13.59
N VAL A 255 1.95 4.21 14.29
CA VAL A 255 2.72 4.87 15.35
C VAL A 255 1.92 4.78 16.65
N PRO A 256 2.44 4.09 17.68
CA PRO A 256 1.89 4.17 19.02
C PRO A 256 2.16 5.56 19.58
N VAL A 257 1.12 6.24 20.07
CA VAL A 257 1.23 7.62 20.54
C VAL A 257 0.52 7.84 21.86
N THR A 258 1.08 8.68 22.72
CA THR A 258 0.41 9.16 23.93
C THR A 258 -0.60 10.25 23.61
N HIS A 259 -0.32 11.05 22.56
CA HIS A 259 -1.20 12.09 22.06
C HIS A 259 -1.09 12.18 20.54
N VAL A 260 -2.22 12.12 19.85
CA VAL A 260 -2.30 12.14 18.38
C VAL A 260 -1.75 13.43 17.76
N ASP A 261 -1.88 14.55 18.46
CA ASP A 261 -1.36 15.84 17.97
C ASP A 261 0.17 15.93 18.13
N THR A 262 0.75 15.32 19.15
CA THR A 262 2.21 15.18 19.27
C THR A 262 2.76 14.32 18.13
N ALA A 263 2.07 13.24 17.77
CA ALA A 263 2.43 12.44 16.60
C ALA A 263 2.34 13.27 15.31
N PHE A 264 1.32 14.09 15.16
CA PHE A 264 1.19 15.00 14.03
C PHE A 264 2.40 15.93 13.90
N LEU A 265 2.82 16.56 14.98
CA LEU A 265 3.96 17.50 14.99
C LEU A 265 5.29 16.80 14.65
N ASN A 266 5.40 15.51 14.91
CA ASN A 266 6.58 14.70 14.63
C ASN A 266 6.44 13.86 13.34
N ASN A 267 5.46 14.13 12.48
CA ASN A 267 5.12 13.30 11.34
C ASN A 267 6.31 13.02 10.39
N ALA A 268 7.19 14.00 10.19
CA ALA A 268 8.37 13.85 9.33
C ALA A 268 9.29 12.68 9.74
N SER A 269 9.32 12.28 11.01
CA SER A 269 10.11 11.16 11.49
C SER A 269 9.55 9.78 11.12
N TYR A 270 8.30 9.72 10.65
CA TYR A 270 7.61 8.47 10.32
C TYR A 270 7.69 8.13 8.83
N TYR A 271 8.04 9.11 7.99
CA TYR A 271 8.21 8.88 6.55
C TYR A 271 9.39 7.96 6.27
N GLY A 272 9.18 7.02 5.35
CA GLY A 272 10.18 6.01 4.99
C GLY A 272 10.17 4.76 5.87
N ASN A 273 9.52 4.78 7.04
CA ASN A 273 9.37 3.61 7.91
C ASN A 273 8.07 2.85 7.58
N TRP A 274 7.87 2.56 6.32
CA TRP A 274 6.64 1.96 5.81
C TRP A 274 6.55 0.47 6.14
N ASN A 275 5.39 0.04 6.62
CA ASN A 275 5.11 -1.38 6.77
C ASN A 275 4.82 -1.99 5.37
N PRO A 276 5.59 -3.00 4.93
CA PRO A 276 5.40 -3.62 3.62
C PRO A 276 4.09 -4.42 3.52
N ALA A 277 3.59 -4.99 4.64
CA ALA A 277 2.40 -5.82 4.64
C ALA A 277 1.16 -5.06 4.13
N ILE A 278 0.30 -5.75 3.39
CA ILE A 278 -0.99 -5.18 2.99
C ILE A 278 -1.90 -4.96 4.19
N SER A 279 -1.71 -5.70 5.26
CA SER A 279 -2.35 -5.54 6.56
C SER A 279 -1.66 -4.52 7.48
N ALA A 280 -0.99 -3.50 6.92
CA ALA A 280 -0.30 -2.47 7.71
C ALA A 280 -1.19 -1.71 8.70
N ILE A 281 -2.49 -1.56 8.40
CA ILE A 281 -3.52 -1.15 9.38
C ILE A 281 -4.00 -2.37 10.16
N GLY A 282 -4.41 -3.41 9.42
CA GLY A 282 -4.76 -4.69 10.00
C GLY A 282 -6.10 -4.70 10.72
N TYR A 283 -6.21 -5.55 11.73
CA TYR A 283 -7.44 -5.78 12.51
C TYR A 283 -7.30 -5.42 13.99
N ASP A 284 -6.08 -5.29 14.49
CA ASP A 284 -5.71 -5.17 15.91
C ASP A 284 -5.76 -3.72 16.44
N TRP A 285 -6.40 -2.82 15.67
CA TRP A 285 -6.79 -1.50 16.14
C TRP A 285 -8.00 -1.54 17.08
N LYS A 286 -8.61 -2.73 17.23
CA LYS A 286 -9.71 -3.02 18.16
C LYS A 286 -9.53 -4.37 18.83
N THR A 287 -10.03 -4.49 20.05
CA THR A 287 -10.03 -5.72 20.83
C THR A 287 -11.44 -6.02 21.32
N PHE A 288 -11.87 -7.26 21.20
CA PHE A 288 -13.16 -7.66 21.76
C PHE A 288 -13.02 -7.95 23.24
N VAL A 289 -13.79 -7.24 24.04
CA VAL A 289 -13.87 -7.41 25.49
C VAL A 289 -15.22 -8.07 25.85
N PHE A 290 -15.10 -9.26 26.41
CA PHE A 290 -16.30 -10.02 26.83
C PHE A 290 -17.08 -9.23 27.89
N PRO A 291 -18.45 -9.20 27.89
CA PRO A 291 -19.26 -10.03 27.00
C PRO A 291 -19.66 -9.41 25.65
N ASN A 292 -19.61 -8.08 25.47
CA ASN A 292 -20.23 -7.47 24.27
C ASN A 292 -19.58 -6.16 23.81
N ALA A 293 -18.38 -5.83 24.22
CA ALA A 293 -17.76 -4.55 23.89
C ALA A 293 -16.56 -4.69 22.92
N TRP A 294 -16.41 -3.71 22.05
CA TRP A 294 -15.20 -3.49 21.31
C TRP A 294 -14.45 -2.30 21.89
N GLU A 295 -13.22 -2.51 22.30
CA GLU A 295 -12.32 -1.43 22.71
C GLU A 295 -11.41 -1.06 21.55
N ILE A 296 -11.27 0.25 21.31
CA ILE A 296 -10.42 0.79 20.27
C ILE A 296 -9.06 1.13 20.87
N ALA A 297 -7.99 0.76 20.19
CA ALA A 297 -6.63 1.14 20.57
C ALA A 297 -6.41 2.62 20.21
N ASP A 298 -6.89 3.52 21.08
CA ASP A 298 -6.82 4.97 20.93
C ASP A 298 -5.40 5.54 20.90
N SER A 299 -4.44 4.75 21.41
CA SER A 299 -3.01 5.04 21.34
C SER A 299 -2.38 4.84 19.95
N ASN A 300 -3.13 4.39 18.95
CA ASN A 300 -2.61 4.18 17.60
C ASN A 300 -2.97 5.33 16.67
N SER A 301 -1.96 5.80 15.96
CA SER A 301 -2.11 6.72 14.84
C SER A 301 -1.51 6.11 13.58
N TYR A 302 -2.20 6.19 12.46
CA TYR A 302 -1.74 5.68 11.17
C TYR A 302 -1.36 6.87 10.30
N PHE A 303 -0.12 6.87 9.79
CA PHE A 303 0.32 7.82 8.78
C PHE A 303 0.34 7.11 7.44
N ILE A 304 -0.33 7.70 6.46
CA ILE A 304 -0.64 7.09 5.18
C ILE A 304 -0.22 8.04 4.07
N GLU A 305 0.64 7.58 3.17
CA GLU A 305 0.90 8.23 1.90
C GLU A 305 0.00 7.56 0.86
N ASP A 306 -0.96 8.33 0.34
CA ASP A 306 -1.86 7.85 -0.70
C ASP A 306 -1.15 7.76 -2.06
N LYS A 307 -1.82 7.19 -3.05
CA LYS A 307 -1.23 7.02 -4.40
C LYS A 307 -0.95 8.33 -5.13
N SER A 308 -1.53 9.42 -4.69
CA SER A 308 -1.29 10.77 -5.23
C SER A 308 -0.15 11.50 -4.53
N GLY A 309 0.46 10.86 -3.51
CA GLY A 309 1.53 11.44 -2.71
C GLY A 309 1.03 12.39 -1.62
N ASN A 310 -0.27 12.39 -1.30
CA ASN A 310 -0.77 13.14 -0.15
C ASN A 310 -0.55 12.33 1.13
N PHE A 311 -0.25 13.03 2.20
CA PHE A 311 -0.05 12.44 3.51
C PHE A 311 -1.25 12.64 4.40
N TRP A 312 -1.68 11.57 5.05
CA TRP A 312 -2.83 11.53 5.92
C TRP A 312 -2.45 11.01 7.29
N GLN A 313 -3.10 11.52 8.31
CA GLN A 313 -3.17 10.90 9.63
C GLN A 313 -4.57 10.37 9.85
N MET A 314 -4.67 9.12 10.30
CA MET A 314 -5.93 8.41 10.54
C MET A 314 -5.92 7.81 11.94
N GLN A 315 -7.08 7.80 12.59
CA GLN A 315 -7.31 7.17 13.88
C GLN A 315 -8.71 6.57 13.93
N PHE A 316 -8.83 5.33 14.39
CA PHE A 316 -10.13 4.70 14.62
C PHE A 316 -10.76 5.21 15.92
N LEU A 317 -12.08 5.34 15.93
CA LEU A 317 -12.85 5.88 17.05
C LEU A 317 -13.84 4.85 17.61
N ASN A 318 -14.48 4.05 16.72
CA ASN A 318 -15.48 3.09 17.15
C ASN A 318 -15.62 1.93 16.14
N PHE A 319 -16.14 0.81 16.62
CA PHE A 319 -16.51 -0.34 15.80
C PHE A 319 -17.81 -0.94 16.31
N GLY A 320 -18.83 -0.98 15.45
CA GLY A 320 -20.16 -1.47 15.77
C GLY A 320 -20.31 -3.01 15.77
N GLY A 321 -19.21 -3.74 15.47
CA GLY A 321 -19.24 -5.21 15.45
C GLY A 321 -20.17 -5.80 14.38
N SER A 322 -20.51 -7.07 14.55
CA SER A 322 -21.40 -7.78 13.60
C SER A 322 -22.83 -7.25 13.49
N PRO A 323 -23.40 -6.59 14.52
CA PRO A 323 -24.76 -6.06 14.39
C PRO A 323 -24.92 -4.96 13.33
N THR A 324 -23.91 -4.12 13.14
CA THR A 324 -24.01 -2.99 12.22
C THR A 324 -22.92 -2.98 11.14
N GLY A 325 -21.74 -3.55 11.42
CA GLY A 325 -20.57 -3.47 10.56
C GLY A 325 -20.00 -2.04 10.41
N GLN A 326 -20.39 -1.11 11.28
CA GLN A 326 -19.91 0.27 11.20
C GLN A 326 -18.50 0.40 11.75
N VAL A 327 -17.64 1.11 11.01
CA VAL A 327 -16.31 1.53 11.41
C VAL A 327 -16.28 3.05 11.42
N ILE A 328 -16.09 3.64 12.60
CA ILE A 328 -15.99 5.09 12.75
C ILE A 328 -14.53 5.44 12.96
N PHE A 329 -14.03 6.39 12.20
CA PHE A 329 -12.66 6.87 12.26
C PHE A 329 -12.60 8.36 11.97
N ARG A 330 -11.46 8.97 12.23
CA ARG A 330 -11.17 10.32 11.82
C ARG A 330 -9.90 10.37 11.01
N LYS A 331 -9.86 11.28 10.06
CA LYS A 331 -8.71 11.54 9.19
C LYS A 331 -8.43 13.01 9.09
N ARG A 332 -7.20 13.37 8.83
CA ARG A 332 -6.82 14.74 8.44
C ARG A 332 -5.66 14.67 7.45
N MET A 333 -5.62 15.60 6.53
CA MET A 333 -4.46 15.75 5.66
C MET A 333 -3.32 16.30 6.50
N VAL A 334 -2.21 15.60 6.50
CA VAL A 334 -0.96 16.10 7.05
C VAL A 334 -0.32 16.87 5.91
N ALA A 335 -0.37 18.20 5.96
CA ALA A 335 0.58 18.93 5.14
C ALA A 335 1.96 18.44 5.57
N PRO A 336 2.78 17.87 4.67
CA PRO A 336 4.15 17.61 5.04
C PRO A 336 4.69 18.92 5.61
N VAL A 337 5.30 18.85 6.81
CA VAL A 337 6.07 19.98 7.37
C VAL A 337 7.38 20.01 6.58
N PHE A 338 7.28 19.85 5.28
CA PHE A 338 8.21 20.49 4.37
C PHE A 338 7.75 21.96 4.33
N VAL A 339 8.63 22.87 4.61
CA VAL A 339 8.53 24.17 3.96
C VAL A 339 8.08 23.83 2.56
N GLN A 340 6.87 24.23 2.19
CA GLN A 340 6.36 23.95 0.86
C GLN A 340 7.36 24.58 -0.08
N ASP A 341 8.32 23.77 -0.50
CA ASP A 341 9.15 24.12 -1.61
C ASP A 341 8.16 24.28 -2.75
N VAL A 342 7.85 25.52 -3.08
CA VAL A 342 6.98 25.85 -4.20
C VAL A 342 7.76 25.49 -5.46
N ASN A 343 7.92 24.18 -5.67
CA ASN A 343 8.65 23.63 -6.78
C ASN A 343 7.72 23.35 -7.95
N SER A 344 7.08 24.44 -8.41
CA SER A 344 6.42 24.39 -9.70
C SER A 344 7.41 24.15 -10.85
N ALA A 345 8.71 24.29 -10.60
CA ALA A 345 9.77 24.28 -11.60
C ALA A 345 10.46 22.92 -11.83
N VAL A 346 10.30 21.96 -10.92
CA VAL A 346 10.89 20.61 -11.06
C VAL A 346 9.86 19.51 -10.92
N ASN A 347 10.03 18.39 -11.63
CA ASN A 347 9.20 17.21 -11.51
C ASN A 347 9.71 16.31 -10.39
N ARG A 348 11.03 16.18 -10.26
CA ARG A 348 11.69 15.32 -9.28
C ARG A 348 13.10 15.82 -9.00
N TYR A 349 13.61 15.57 -7.80
CA TYR A 349 15.02 15.77 -7.47
C TYR A 349 15.53 14.68 -6.53
N GLU A 350 16.85 14.47 -6.51
CA GLU A 350 17.55 13.57 -5.60
C GLU A 350 18.86 14.22 -5.18
N ILE A 351 19.24 14.04 -3.90
CA ILE A 351 20.48 14.55 -3.32
C ILE A 351 21.15 13.40 -2.57
N PHE A 352 22.34 12.99 -3.04
CA PHE A 352 23.03 11.83 -2.47
C PHE A 352 24.55 11.90 -2.66
N PRO A 353 25.34 11.13 -1.88
CA PRO A 353 24.92 10.42 -0.68
C PRO A 353 24.67 11.37 0.49
N VAL A 354 23.78 11.02 1.37
CA VAL A 354 23.62 11.66 2.67
C VAL A 354 23.55 10.54 3.72
N PRO A 355 24.52 10.42 4.60
CA PRO A 355 25.69 11.27 4.83
C PRO A 355 26.72 11.26 3.67
N THR A 356 27.51 12.32 3.56
CA THR A 356 28.54 12.51 2.53
C THR A 356 29.89 12.85 3.16
N ASN A 357 31.00 12.48 2.50
CA ASN A 357 32.36 12.79 2.95
C ASN A 357 33.14 13.71 2.01
N ASN A 358 32.91 13.62 0.69
CA ASN A 358 33.69 14.39 -0.29
C ASN A 358 32.81 15.25 -1.18
N VAL A 359 31.80 14.65 -1.78
CA VAL A 359 30.94 15.29 -2.78
C VAL A 359 29.49 14.91 -2.60
N LEU A 360 28.62 15.84 -2.93
CA LEU A 360 27.17 15.65 -2.97
C LEU A 360 26.73 15.70 -4.42
N ASN A 361 26.02 14.69 -4.88
CA ASN A 361 25.37 14.69 -6.18
C ASN A 361 23.96 15.22 -6.04
N ILE A 362 23.59 16.10 -6.95
CA ILE A 362 22.25 16.69 -7.03
C ILE A 362 21.71 16.37 -8.42
N MET A 363 20.62 15.61 -8.46
CA MET A 363 19.89 15.30 -9.68
C MET A 363 18.56 16.04 -9.67
N LEU A 364 18.22 16.71 -10.78
CA LEU A 364 17.02 17.52 -10.92
C LEU A 364 16.38 17.26 -12.29
N ASP A 365 15.11 16.97 -12.31
CA ASP A 365 14.30 16.95 -13.54
C ASP A 365 13.50 18.26 -13.63
N ALA A 366 14.03 19.25 -14.36
CA ALA A 366 13.45 20.58 -14.46
C ALA A 366 12.40 20.65 -15.58
N LYS A 367 11.25 21.27 -15.29
CA LYS A 367 10.17 21.46 -16.28
C LYS A 367 10.53 22.43 -17.39
N GLN A 368 11.35 23.42 -17.07
CA GLN A 368 11.79 24.47 -18.00
C GLN A 368 13.21 24.90 -17.71
N ALA A 369 13.89 25.38 -18.74
CA ALA A 369 15.22 25.97 -18.59
C ALA A 369 15.17 27.28 -17.79
N GLN A 370 16.07 27.43 -16.81
CA GLN A 370 16.19 28.64 -15.99
C GLN A 370 17.54 28.76 -15.30
N ASN A 371 17.90 29.95 -14.90
CA ASN A 371 19.05 30.17 -14.01
C ASN A 371 18.62 29.87 -12.57
N ALA A 372 19.50 29.21 -11.83
CA ALA A 372 19.32 28.87 -10.44
C ALA A 372 20.63 28.98 -9.66
N SER A 373 20.59 28.76 -8.36
CA SER A 373 21.77 28.81 -7.50
C SER A 373 21.66 27.71 -6.45
N ILE A 374 22.76 26.99 -6.23
CA ILE A 374 22.92 26.06 -5.12
C ILE A 374 23.68 26.75 -4.00
N GLN A 375 23.18 26.71 -2.78
CA GLN A 375 23.78 27.32 -1.61
C GLN A 375 23.96 26.26 -0.51
N LEU A 376 25.14 26.23 0.09
CA LEU A 376 25.41 25.49 1.34
C LEU A 376 25.40 26.47 2.50
N MET A 377 24.62 26.16 3.54
CA MET A 377 24.44 27.02 4.71
C MET A 377 24.70 26.23 5.99
N ASP A 378 25.15 26.90 7.03
CA ASP A 378 25.19 26.35 8.37
C ASP A 378 23.78 26.31 8.98
N LEU A 379 23.66 25.69 10.17
CA LEU A 379 22.37 25.58 10.87
C LEU A 379 21.76 26.94 11.29
N SER A 380 22.59 28.00 11.33
CA SER A 380 22.08 29.36 11.59
C SER A 380 21.54 30.06 10.32
N GLY A 381 21.63 29.41 9.16
CA GLY A 381 21.20 29.95 7.88
C GLY A 381 22.25 30.84 7.18
N ARG A 382 23.49 30.91 7.71
CA ARG A 382 24.58 31.64 7.06
C ARG A 382 25.09 30.85 5.87
N THR A 383 25.10 31.45 4.67
CA THR A 383 25.66 30.86 3.46
C THR A 383 27.18 30.71 3.59
N LEU A 384 27.65 29.47 3.42
CA LEU A 384 29.07 29.10 3.42
C LEU A 384 29.61 29.11 2.01
N THR A 385 28.87 28.60 1.05
CA THR A 385 29.24 28.53 -0.36
C THR A 385 28.02 28.66 -1.24
N GLN A 386 28.22 29.28 -2.44
CA GLN A 386 27.15 29.44 -3.44
C GLN A 386 27.68 29.13 -4.83
N TYR A 387 26.90 28.37 -5.60
CA TYR A 387 27.21 27.98 -6.97
C TYR A 387 26.06 28.43 -7.88
N PRO A 388 26.31 29.37 -8.82
CA PRO A 388 25.36 29.67 -9.89
C PRO A 388 25.28 28.46 -10.83
N ILE A 389 24.07 28.07 -11.21
CA ILE A 389 23.83 26.95 -12.13
C ILE A 389 22.80 27.36 -13.20
N HIS A 390 22.82 26.65 -14.32
CA HIS A 390 21.78 26.77 -15.34
C HIS A 390 21.07 25.42 -15.47
N LEU A 391 19.78 25.39 -15.18
CA LEU A 391 18.92 24.22 -15.40
C LEU A 391 18.47 24.19 -16.85
N ASN A 392 18.68 23.09 -17.52
CA ASN A 392 18.03 22.77 -18.79
C ASN A 392 16.68 22.12 -18.53
N SER A 393 15.75 22.20 -19.47
CA SER A 393 14.50 21.39 -19.39
C SER A 393 14.86 19.91 -19.42
N GLY A 394 14.25 19.11 -18.50
CA GLY A 394 14.56 17.71 -18.31
C GLY A 394 15.66 17.48 -17.27
N PHE A 395 16.40 16.40 -17.43
CA PHE A 395 17.38 15.91 -16.47
C PHE A 395 18.64 16.78 -16.39
N ASN A 396 19.02 17.16 -15.16
CA ASN A 396 20.23 17.92 -14.83
C ASN A 396 20.98 17.22 -13.69
N GLN A 397 22.32 17.27 -13.73
CA GLN A 397 23.17 16.73 -12.67
C GLN A 397 24.23 17.74 -12.28
N TYR A 398 24.41 17.96 -10.98
CA TYR A 398 25.46 18.81 -10.41
C TYR A 398 26.22 18.06 -9.32
N VAL A 399 27.49 18.36 -9.19
CA VAL A 399 28.34 17.81 -8.13
C VAL A 399 28.83 18.98 -7.28
N VAL A 400 28.55 18.92 -5.99
CA VAL A 400 28.92 19.95 -5.00
C VAL A 400 29.98 19.36 -4.07
N PRO A 401 31.21 19.91 -4.06
CA PRO A 401 32.24 19.47 -3.14
C PRO A 401 31.91 19.92 -1.70
N VAL A 402 32.07 19.00 -0.74
CA VAL A 402 31.84 19.22 0.70
C VAL A 402 33.05 18.86 1.55
N SER A 403 34.14 18.40 0.94
CA SER A 403 35.37 17.98 1.64
C SER A 403 36.06 19.11 2.46
N GLY A 404 35.73 20.37 2.17
CA GLY A 404 36.21 21.52 2.95
C GLY A 404 35.31 21.93 4.12
N LEU A 405 34.18 21.25 4.34
CA LEU A 405 33.29 21.52 5.46
C LEU A 405 33.71 20.68 6.67
N ALA A 406 33.48 21.19 7.88
CA ALA A 406 33.65 20.40 9.10
C ALA A 406 32.58 19.29 9.20
N ILE A 407 32.86 18.24 9.97
CA ILE A 407 31.85 17.22 10.28
C ILE A 407 30.65 17.89 10.95
N GLY A 408 29.45 17.64 10.45
CA GLY A 408 28.22 18.23 10.99
C GLY A 408 27.07 18.25 10.02
N ASN A 409 25.97 18.89 10.46
CA ASN A 409 24.77 19.07 9.66
C ASN A 409 24.76 20.46 9.01
N TYR A 410 24.29 20.51 7.78
CA TYR A 410 24.20 21.71 6.94
C TYR A 410 22.88 21.75 6.20
N TRP A 411 22.50 22.94 5.72
CA TRP A 411 21.41 23.12 4.81
C TRP A 411 21.95 23.29 3.39
N LEU A 412 21.43 22.51 2.46
CA LEU A 412 21.60 22.73 1.03
C LEU A 412 20.32 23.38 0.52
N LYS A 413 20.44 24.54 -0.11
CA LYS A 413 19.32 25.28 -0.69
C LYS A 413 19.54 25.50 -2.18
N ILE A 414 18.52 25.24 -3.00
CA ILE A 414 18.54 25.49 -4.44
C ILE A 414 17.44 26.50 -4.75
N THR A 415 17.80 27.63 -5.32
CA THR A 415 16.84 28.72 -5.61
C THR A 415 16.92 29.12 -7.07
N GLY A 416 15.76 29.37 -7.67
CA GLY A 416 15.60 29.85 -9.04
C GLY A 416 14.23 30.53 -9.21
N ARG A 417 13.86 30.81 -10.46
CA ARG A 417 12.51 31.33 -10.74
C ARG A 417 11.50 30.21 -10.50
N ASN A 418 10.61 30.38 -9.52
CA ASN A 418 9.64 29.37 -9.08
C ASN A 418 10.30 28.05 -8.60
N LEU A 419 11.53 28.13 -8.13
CA LEU A 419 12.30 27.02 -7.56
C LEU A 419 12.85 27.45 -6.21
N SER A 420 12.50 26.72 -5.15
CA SER A 420 13.08 26.83 -3.82
C SER A 420 13.10 25.44 -3.19
N LEU A 421 14.25 24.81 -3.14
CA LEU A 421 14.50 23.51 -2.51
C LEU A 421 15.41 23.72 -1.32
N THR A 422 15.09 23.11 -0.18
CA THR A 422 15.98 23.08 0.98
C THR A 422 16.08 21.65 1.49
N HIS A 423 17.30 21.15 1.65
CA HIS A 423 17.57 19.79 2.08
C HIS A 423 18.64 19.79 3.18
N GLN A 424 18.41 19.03 4.25
CA GLN A 424 19.44 18.85 5.27
C GLN A 424 20.44 17.79 4.82
N ILE A 425 21.71 18.09 4.92
CA ILE A 425 22.79 17.16 4.64
C ILE A 425 23.66 16.94 5.85
N THR A 426 24.26 15.76 5.95
CA THR A 426 25.22 15.42 7.00
C THR A 426 26.58 15.17 6.35
N VAL A 427 27.60 15.91 6.79
CA VAL A 427 29.00 15.72 6.37
C VAL A 427 29.71 14.90 7.43
N GLN A 428 30.42 13.86 6.99
CA GLN A 428 31.26 13.00 7.83
C GLN A 428 32.55 12.68 7.06
N HIS A 429 33.68 12.56 7.76
CA HIS A 429 34.98 12.21 7.18
C HIS A 429 35.53 10.95 7.80
#